data_c360152735d88c9366e96def768f0abd
#
_entry.id   c360152735d88c9366e96def768f0abd
#
_cell.length_a   1.000
_cell.length_b   1.000
_cell.length_c   1.000
_cell.angle_alpha   90.00
_cell.angle_beta   90.00
_cell.angle_gamma   90.00
#
_symmetry.space_group_name_H-M   'P 1'
#
loop_
_entity.id
_entity.type
_entity.pdbx_description
1 polymer ?
#
loop_
_entity_poly.entity_id
_entity_poly.type
_entity_poly.pdbx_seq_one_letter_code
_entity_poly.pdbx_strand_id
1 'polypeptide(L)'
;MFDKNYLLPADALALIVNALPGGRPKTEKLPIEESYRRIIAVDVVSLEDLPGFSRSTVDGYAVHAEDTFGAKETSPAYLGLKYEVLMGQAPDFEVARGFAAKIPTGGMLPPGSDAVIMLEHVQPVSEDLIEILRAVAPGDNVIQLGEDIRKGETVLTAGKSLRAQDIGALAGIGVTSIEVFKKPVVSFISTGDEIVSPDSPLRPGQVRDINSFTLAGLAMNHGSIMIKKGIIRDNYEEIRKAIEESLQDSDMVLISGGTSAGLKDMTAAIINDMGMPGVLFHGVSLKPGKPMIGGVAQGKPVLGLPGHPAATVVCFDLFIKPILNRLRGLGRQPYIIRSVKATMAKNIASAAGREDHIRVSVEEKEGKLLAFPVLGKSGLITTLVKADGIVIIPQSKLGLDAGEEVTVRLF
;
A
#
# COMPACT_ATOMS: atom_id res chain seq x y z
N MET A 1 4.47 -42.33 13.91
CA MET A 1 5.63 -42.19 13.04
C MET A 1 5.36 -41.03 12.09
N PHE A 2 5.64 -39.76 12.51
CA PHE A 2 5.42 -38.55 11.74
C PHE A 2 6.69 -37.69 11.82
N ASP A 3 7.71 -38.17 11.13
CA ASP A 3 8.96 -37.40 10.95
C ASP A 3 9.01 -36.86 9.52
N LYS A 4 8.02 -36.03 9.17
CA LYS A 4 8.15 -35.13 8.03
C LYS A 4 8.56 -33.78 8.62
N ASN A 5 9.82 -33.41 8.47
CA ASN A 5 10.32 -32.08 8.73
C ASN A 5 9.64 -31.12 7.76
N TYR A 6 8.47 -30.56 8.17
CA TYR A 6 7.80 -29.53 7.40
C TYR A 6 8.65 -28.28 7.38
N LEU A 7 8.74 -27.65 6.22
CA LEU A 7 9.44 -26.37 6.07
C LEU A 7 8.77 -25.27 6.90
N LEU A 8 9.57 -24.32 7.34
CA LEU A 8 9.04 -23.08 7.88
C LEU A 8 8.36 -22.27 6.77
N PRO A 9 7.34 -21.45 7.10
CA PRO A 9 6.66 -20.62 6.11
C PRO A 9 7.62 -19.75 5.28
N ALA A 10 8.64 -19.17 5.90
CA ALA A 10 9.61 -18.33 5.21
C ALA A 10 10.45 -19.12 4.18
N ASP A 11 10.89 -20.32 4.55
CA ASP A 11 11.69 -21.19 3.66
C ASP A 11 10.84 -21.69 2.49
N ALA A 12 9.59 -22.09 2.78
CA ALA A 12 8.65 -22.52 1.76
C ALA A 12 8.31 -21.39 0.76
N LEU A 13 8.12 -20.17 1.24
CA LEU A 13 7.94 -18.98 0.38
C LEU A 13 9.18 -18.74 -0.48
N ALA A 14 10.39 -18.84 0.11
CA ALA A 14 11.63 -18.63 -0.61
C ALA A 14 11.81 -19.63 -1.77
N LEU A 15 11.40 -20.90 -1.61
CA LEU A 15 11.42 -21.88 -2.70
C LEU A 15 10.55 -21.43 -3.88
N ILE A 16 9.32 -20.97 -3.64
CA ILE A 16 8.44 -20.46 -4.71
C ILE A 16 9.08 -19.26 -5.38
N VAL A 17 9.48 -18.24 -4.59
CA VAL A 17 10.02 -16.99 -5.12
C VAL A 17 11.28 -17.22 -5.97
N ASN A 18 12.15 -18.15 -5.57
CA ASN A 18 13.36 -18.48 -6.31
C ASN A 18 13.08 -19.28 -7.58
N ALA A 19 12.00 -20.07 -7.62
CA ALA A 19 11.60 -20.85 -8.80
C ALA A 19 10.82 -20.01 -9.83
N LEU A 20 10.34 -18.82 -9.47
CA LEU A 20 9.67 -17.93 -10.42
C LEU A 20 10.70 -17.31 -11.38
N PRO A 21 10.35 -17.18 -12.68
CA PRO A 21 11.22 -16.56 -13.65
C PRO A 21 11.61 -15.15 -13.21
N GLY A 22 12.85 -14.78 -13.49
CA GLY A 22 13.31 -13.42 -13.43
C GLY A 22 12.63 -12.62 -14.54
N GLY A 23 12.37 -11.34 -14.31
CA GLY A 23 11.81 -10.46 -15.33
C GLY A 23 11.03 -9.32 -14.71
N ARG A 24 10.86 -8.28 -15.52
CA ARG A 24 10.06 -7.12 -15.13
C ARG A 24 8.60 -7.42 -15.45
N PRO A 25 7.65 -7.12 -14.55
CA PRO A 25 6.23 -7.28 -14.85
C PRO A 25 5.81 -6.42 -16.04
N LYS A 26 4.75 -6.82 -16.76
CA LYS A 26 4.18 -6.06 -17.86
C LYS A 26 3.69 -4.71 -17.37
N THR A 27 3.79 -3.69 -18.23
CA THR A 27 3.36 -2.32 -17.93
C THR A 27 2.14 -1.91 -18.75
N GLU A 28 1.51 -0.83 -18.34
CA GLU A 28 0.46 -0.13 -19.05
C GLU A 28 0.52 1.37 -18.72
N LYS A 29 0.03 2.20 -19.63
CA LYS A 29 -0.05 3.64 -19.44
C LYS A 29 -1.48 4.01 -19.04
N LEU A 30 -1.62 4.79 -17.95
CA LEU A 30 -2.91 5.22 -17.41
C LEU A 30 -2.94 6.74 -17.21
N PRO A 31 -4.12 7.37 -17.27
CA PRO A 31 -4.36 8.69 -16.69
C PRO A 31 -4.01 8.67 -15.19
N ILE A 32 -3.51 9.80 -14.67
CA ILE A 32 -3.12 9.86 -13.25
C ILE A 32 -4.31 9.66 -12.30
N GLU A 33 -5.53 10.02 -12.70
CA GLU A 33 -6.78 9.83 -11.96
C GLU A 33 -7.07 8.34 -11.68
N GLU A 34 -6.63 7.44 -12.58
CA GLU A 34 -6.81 5.99 -12.45
C GLU A 34 -5.63 5.29 -11.79
N SER A 35 -4.59 6.06 -11.42
CA SER A 35 -3.32 5.50 -10.98
C SER A 35 -3.21 5.27 -9.45
N TYR A 36 -4.22 5.64 -8.66
CA TYR A 36 -4.21 5.44 -7.22
C TYR A 36 -3.97 3.96 -6.84
N ARG A 37 -3.02 3.73 -5.91
CA ARG A 37 -2.55 2.40 -5.48
C ARG A 37 -1.92 1.53 -6.59
N ARG A 38 -1.68 2.08 -7.79
CA ARG A 38 -0.88 1.39 -8.82
C ARG A 38 0.60 1.49 -8.44
N ILE A 39 1.41 0.58 -8.99
CA ILE A 39 2.87 0.60 -8.80
C ILE A 39 3.49 1.25 -10.03
N ILE A 40 4.22 2.32 -9.79
CA ILE A 40 4.90 3.05 -10.86
C ILE A 40 6.00 2.20 -11.50
N ALA A 41 6.05 2.19 -12.83
CA ALA A 41 6.98 1.33 -13.56
C ALA A 41 8.29 2.03 -13.94
N VAL A 42 8.31 3.35 -14.04
CA VAL A 42 9.48 4.16 -14.42
C VAL A 42 9.63 5.33 -13.45
N ASP A 43 10.86 5.81 -13.27
CA ASP A 43 11.09 7.03 -12.51
C ASP A 43 10.41 8.21 -13.21
N VAL A 44 9.82 9.10 -12.42
CA VAL A 44 9.24 10.35 -12.91
C VAL A 44 10.18 11.49 -12.56
N VAL A 45 10.68 12.15 -13.58
CA VAL A 45 11.55 13.32 -13.47
C VAL A 45 10.74 14.55 -13.83
N SER A 46 10.83 15.61 -13.06
CA SER A 46 10.15 16.87 -13.35
C SER A 46 10.78 17.54 -14.57
N LEU A 47 9.94 17.99 -15.49
CA LEU A 47 10.35 18.78 -16.66
C LEU A 47 10.32 20.29 -16.39
N GLU A 48 9.78 20.71 -15.24
CA GLU A 48 9.59 22.10 -14.84
C GLU A 48 9.95 22.28 -13.36
N ASP A 49 10.20 23.53 -12.99
CA ASP A 49 10.34 23.91 -11.59
C ASP A 49 8.97 24.04 -10.91
N LEU A 50 8.86 23.65 -9.64
CA LEU A 50 7.65 23.84 -8.82
C LEU A 50 8.01 24.59 -7.53
N PRO A 51 7.45 25.78 -7.28
CA PRO A 51 6.65 26.57 -8.23
C PRO A 51 7.48 27.06 -9.40
N GLY A 52 6.82 27.38 -10.54
CA GLY A 52 7.42 27.89 -11.76
C GLY A 52 7.87 29.35 -11.67
N PHE A 53 7.63 30.03 -10.56
CA PHE A 53 8.04 31.41 -10.27
C PHE A 53 8.05 31.65 -8.76
N SER A 54 8.84 32.64 -8.29
CA SER A 54 8.82 33.06 -6.89
C SER A 54 7.49 33.75 -6.57
N ARG A 55 6.88 33.42 -5.42
CA ARG A 55 5.55 33.90 -5.06
C ARG A 55 5.40 34.20 -3.57
N SER A 56 4.48 35.12 -3.24
CA SER A 56 4.15 35.45 -1.86
C SER A 56 3.44 34.29 -1.15
N THR A 57 3.76 34.09 0.14
CA THR A 57 3.03 33.19 1.05
C THR A 57 1.93 33.88 1.84
N VAL A 58 1.85 35.20 1.78
CA VAL A 58 0.93 36.04 2.56
C VAL A 58 0.34 37.16 1.70
N ASP A 59 -0.73 37.76 2.15
CA ASP A 59 -1.20 39.04 1.62
C ASP A 59 -0.33 40.16 2.21
N GLY A 60 0.17 41.05 1.36
CA GLY A 60 1.10 42.06 1.81
C GLY A 60 1.64 42.96 0.72
N TYR A 61 2.87 43.39 0.89
CA TYR A 61 3.57 44.29 -0.03
C TYR A 61 4.93 43.71 -0.41
N ALA A 62 5.16 43.52 -1.68
CA ALA A 62 6.47 43.16 -2.24
C ALA A 62 7.42 44.35 -2.18
N VAL A 63 8.61 44.14 -1.64
CA VAL A 63 9.59 45.20 -1.36
C VAL A 63 11.01 44.72 -1.61
N HIS A 64 11.95 45.66 -1.69
CA HIS A 64 13.35 45.41 -1.39
C HIS A 64 13.50 45.28 0.14
N ALA A 65 13.93 44.18 0.67
CA ALA A 65 14.09 43.97 2.11
C ALA A 65 14.97 45.04 2.77
N GLU A 66 16.04 45.48 2.09
CA GLU A 66 16.96 46.50 2.60
C GLU A 66 16.27 47.85 2.87
N ASP A 67 15.21 48.20 2.14
CA ASP A 67 14.45 49.44 2.32
C ASP A 67 13.62 49.43 3.64
N THR A 68 13.52 48.27 4.27
CA THR A 68 12.81 48.08 5.54
C THR A 68 13.72 48.01 6.75
N PHE A 69 15.04 47.97 6.54
CA PHE A 69 15.99 47.74 7.63
C PHE A 69 15.92 48.86 8.66
N GLY A 70 15.86 48.47 9.93
CA GLY A 70 15.67 49.38 11.03
C GLY A 70 14.24 49.81 11.33
N ALA A 71 13.29 49.45 10.46
CA ALA A 71 11.86 49.72 10.68
C ALA A 71 11.33 49.04 11.93
N LYS A 72 10.62 49.81 12.76
CA LYS A 72 9.92 49.37 13.97
C LYS A 72 8.78 50.34 14.28
N GLU A 73 7.80 49.95 15.07
CA GLU A 73 6.64 50.77 15.42
C GLU A 73 6.99 52.21 15.89
N THR A 74 8.12 52.35 16.63
CA THR A 74 8.59 53.65 17.12
C THR A 74 9.45 54.46 16.12
N SER A 75 9.86 53.82 15.00
CA SER A 75 10.66 54.46 13.94
C SER A 75 10.40 53.71 12.62
N PRO A 76 9.22 53.97 12.01
CA PRO A 76 8.85 53.27 10.78
C PRO A 76 9.65 53.73 9.58
N ALA A 77 9.70 52.84 8.56
CA ALA A 77 10.18 53.21 7.22
C ALA A 77 9.00 53.60 6.34
N TYR A 78 9.23 54.45 5.36
CA TYR A 78 8.20 54.89 4.40
C TYR A 78 8.53 54.44 2.98
N LEU A 79 7.56 53.80 2.31
CA LEU A 79 7.70 53.36 0.93
C LEU A 79 6.56 53.90 0.07
N GLY A 80 6.89 54.33 -1.14
CA GLY A 80 5.90 54.71 -2.13
C GLY A 80 5.11 53.49 -2.61
N LEU A 81 3.80 53.54 -2.64
CA LEU A 81 2.95 52.50 -3.21
C LEU A 81 2.56 52.88 -4.64
N LYS A 82 3.03 52.09 -5.61
CA LYS A 82 2.80 52.43 -7.02
C LYS A 82 2.10 51.34 -7.83
N TYR A 83 2.23 50.06 -7.40
CA TYR A 83 1.79 48.93 -8.21
C TYR A 83 0.98 47.95 -7.38
N GLU A 84 0.19 47.13 -8.09
CA GLU A 84 -0.52 45.98 -7.51
C GLU A 84 -0.34 44.75 -8.41
N VAL A 85 0.02 43.61 -7.80
CA VAL A 85 0.14 42.33 -8.49
C VAL A 85 -1.25 41.70 -8.61
N LEU A 86 -1.63 41.34 -9.83
CA LEU A 86 -2.87 40.63 -10.12
C LEU A 86 -2.67 39.13 -10.15
N MET A 87 -3.61 38.39 -9.55
CA MET A 87 -3.56 36.92 -9.57
C MET A 87 -3.62 36.35 -10.99
N GLY A 88 -2.76 35.36 -11.24
CA GLY A 88 -2.68 34.68 -12.54
C GLY A 88 -2.02 35.49 -13.65
N GLN A 89 -1.42 36.63 -13.34
CA GLN A 89 -0.69 37.47 -14.29
C GLN A 89 0.76 37.65 -13.85
N ALA A 90 1.67 37.64 -14.80
CA ALA A 90 3.06 38.04 -14.54
C ALA A 90 3.09 39.59 -14.42
N PRO A 91 3.76 40.15 -13.40
CA PRO A 91 3.95 41.58 -13.30
C PRO A 91 4.75 42.10 -14.50
N ASP A 92 4.26 43.18 -15.12
CA ASP A 92 4.92 43.89 -16.25
C ASP A 92 5.70 45.13 -15.78
N PHE A 93 5.96 45.22 -14.46
CA PHE A 93 6.67 46.29 -13.80
C PHE A 93 7.79 45.76 -12.90
N GLU A 94 8.70 46.63 -12.53
CA GLU A 94 9.78 46.40 -11.56
C GLU A 94 9.56 47.28 -10.34
N VAL A 95 9.75 46.72 -9.15
CA VAL A 95 9.73 47.46 -7.88
C VAL A 95 11.07 48.15 -7.69
N ALA A 96 11.09 49.46 -7.87
CA ALA A 96 12.30 50.27 -7.63
C ALA A 96 12.55 50.46 -6.13
N ARG A 97 13.78 50.83 -5.76
CA ARG A 97 14.14 51.19 -4.37
C ARG A 97 13.26 52.30 -3.84
N GLY A 98 12.85 52.20 -2.60
CA GLY A 98 11.94 53.14 -1.96
C GLY A 98 10.46 52.99 -2.34
N PHE A 99 10.12 51.94 -3.10
CA PHE A 99 8.75 51.63 -3.50
C PHE A 99 8.34 50.22 -3.06
N ALA A 100 7.04 49.97 -3.05
CA ALA A 100 6.37 48.72 -2.78
C ALA A 100 5.31 48.42 -3.82
N ALA A 101 4.99 47.16 -4.01
CA ALA A 101 3.83 46.71 -4.78
C ALA A 101 2.91 45.89 -3.91
N LYS A 102 1.62 46.16 -3.89
CA LYS A 102 0.62 45.33 -3.21
C LYS A 102 0.59 43.94 -3.87
N ILE A 103 0.64 42.88 -3.07
CA ILE A 103 0.71 41.50 -3.56
C ILE A 103 -0.19 40.61 -2.73
N PRO A 104 -1.08 39.81 -3.39
CA PRO A 104 -1.88 38.80 -2.71
C PRO A 104 -1.10 37.52 -2.48
N THR A 105 -1.56 36.70 -1.55
CA THR A 105 -1.05 35.33 -1.33
C THR A 105 -1.06 34.53 -2.61
N GLY A 106 0.07 33.93 -2.98
CA GLY A 106 0.25 33.20 -4.24
C GLY A 106 0.58 34.10 -5.45
N GLY A 107 0.57 35.42 -5.30
CA GLY A 107 0.96 36.37 -6.33
C GLY A 107 2.43 36.21 -6.73
N MET A 108 2.73 36.35 -8.02
CA MET A 108 4.12 36.30 -8.54
C MET A 108 4.91 37.49 -8.00
N LEU A 109 6.08 37.21 -7.42
CA LEU A 109 6.95 38.26 -6.90
C LEU A 109 7.48 39.11 -8.07
N PRO A 110 7.24 40.45 -8.08
CA PRO A 110 7.71 41.29 -9.18
C PRO A 110 9.24 41.43 -9.15
N PRO A 111 9.85 41.60 -10.34
CA PRO A 111 11.26 41.96 -10.42
C PRO A 111 11.60 43.14 -9.54
N GLY A 112 12.82 43.17 -8.99
CA GLY A 112 13.28 44.22 -8.09
C GLY A 112 12.84 44.06 -6.63
N SER A 113 11.94 43.13 -6.33
CA SER A 113 11.60 42.79 -4.93
C SER A 113 12.20 41.43 -4.53
N ASP A 114 12.51 41.27 -3.24
CA ASP A 114 13.12 40.05 -2.69
C ASP A 114 12.47 39.58 -1.39
N ALA A 115 11.46 40.30 -0.89
CA ALA A 115 10.68 39.97 0.30
C ALA A 115 9.26 40.49 0.22
N VAL A 116 8.37 39.94 1.07
CA VAL A 116 7.00 40.43 1.25
C VAL A 116 6.77 40.79 2.71
N ILE A 117 6.23 41.98 2.94
CA ILE A 117 5.78 42.43 4.27
C ILE A 117 4.31 42.10 4.40
N MET A 118 3.92 41.45 5.50
CA MET A 118 2.53 41.14 5.81
C MET A 118 1.71 42.43 6.00
N LEU A 119 0.44 42.42 5.59
CA LEU A 119 -0.48 43.56 5.76
C LEU A 119 -0.52 44.08 7.19
N GLU A 120 -0.42 43.19 8.19
CA GLU A 120 -0.49 43.50 9.61
C GLU A 120 0.67 44.36 10.11
N HIS A 121 1.75 44.45 9.33
CA HIS A 121 2.96 45.24 9.63
C HIS A 121 3.07 46.51 8.78
N VAL A 122 2.00 46.89 8.12
CA VAL A 122 1.94 48.08 7.24
C VAL A 122 0.77 48.95 7.59
N GLN A 123 1.00 50.25 7.60
CA GLN A 123 -0.06 51.24 7.80
C GLN A 123 -0.14 52.20 6.60
N PRO A 124 -1.28 52.29 5.89
CA PRO A 124 -1.47 53.29 4.84
C PRO A 124 -1.42 54.72 5.39
N VAL A 125 -0.60 55.54 4.76
CA VAL A 125 -0.50 57.01 5.07
C VAL A 125 -1.32 57.80 4.08
N SER A 126 -1.23 57.45 2.79
CA SER A 126 -2.02 58.02 1.68
C SER A 126 -2.28 56.94 0.62
N GLU A 127 -2.89 57.29 -0.49
CA GLU A 127 -3.12 56.35 -1.60
C GLU A 127 -1.82 55.82 -2.23
N ASP A 128 -0.74 56.62 -2.16
CA ASP A 128 0.54 56.37 -2.79
C ASP A 128 1.71 56.18 -1.77
N LEU A 129 1.46 56.14 -0.46
CA LEU A 129 2.47 56.04 0.59
C LEU A 129 2.04 55.11 1.70
N ILE A 130 2.93 54.22 2.09
CA ILE A 130 2.76 53.26 3.19
C ILE A 130 3.87 53.40 4.24
N GLU A 131 3.53 53.12 5.47
CA GLU A 131 4.40 53.08 6.64
C GLU A 131 4.69 51.64 7.03
N ILE A 132 5.95 51.29 7.13
CA ILE A 132 6.43 49.93 7.45
C ILE A 132 6.79 49.89 8.93
N LEU A 133 6.10 49.06 9.72
CA LEU A 133 6.25 48.94 11.16
C LEU A 133 7.21 47.85 11.58
N ARG A 134 7.65 46.99 10.66
CA ARG A 134 8.55 45.88 10.92
C ARG A 134 9.44 45.59 9.72
N ALA A 135 10.75 45.45 10.00
CA ALA A 135 11.72 45.04 8.98
C ALA A 135 11.53 43.56 8.57
N VAL A 136 11.83 43.25 7.31
CA VAL A 136 11.88 41.88 6.79
C VAL A 136 13.27 41.58 6.22
N ALA A 137 13.67 40.32 6.22
CA ALA A 137 14.89 39.86 5.58
C ALA A 137 14.64 39.45 4.12
N PRO A 138 15.66 39.43 3.25
CA PRO A 138 15.55 38.85 1.92
C PRO A 138 15.01 37.40 1.99
N GLY A 139 13.99 37.11 1.21
CA GLY A 139 13.31 35.81 1.17
C GLY A 139 12.16 35.67 2.17
N ASP A 140 11.96 36.62 3.10
CA ASP A 140 10.83 36.55 4.04
C ASP A 140 9.49 36.54 3.31
N ASN A 141 8.62 35.60 3.68
CA ASN A 141 7.28 35.38 3.12
C ASN A 141 7.25 35.09 1.60
N VAL A 142 8.33 34.55 1.06
CA VAL A 142 8.45 34.17 -0.36
C VAL A 142 8.77 32.70 -0.48
N ILE A 143 8.01 31.96 -1.31
CA ILE A 143 8.47 30.66 -1.85
C ILE A 143 9.23 30.96 -3.13
N GLN A 144 10.46 30.47 -3.22
CA GLN A 144 11.32 30.71 -4.36
C GLN A 144 10.97 29.79 -5.55
N LEU A 145 11.31 30.22 -6.77
CA LEU A 145 11.27 29.39 -7.96
C LEU A 145 11.97 28.04 -7.70
N GLY A 146 11.27 26.92 -7.93
CA GLY A 146 11.83 25.57 -7.79
C GLY A 146 12.20 25.16 -6.37
N GLU A 147 11.66 25.83 -5.34
CA GLU A 147 11.95 25.51 -3.93
C GLU A 147 11.40 24.13 -3.52
N ASP A 148 10.27 23.71 -4.08
CA ASP A 148 9.64 22.41 -3.79
C ASP A 148 10.22 21.30 -4.70
N ILE A 149 10.22 21.52 -6.03
CA ILE A 149 10.74 20.56 -7.01
C ILE A 149 11.51 21.34 -8.07
N ARG A 150 12.72 20.90 -8.38
CA ARG A 150 13.53 21.48 -9.44
C ARG A 150 13.39 20.69 -10.74
N LYS A 151 13.44 21.38 -11.85
CA LYS A 151 13.55 20.76 -13.17
C LYS A 151 14.74 19.77 -13.21
N GLY A 152 14.47 18.55 -13.67
CA GLY A 152 15.45 17.45 -13.70
C GLY A 152 15.50 16.61 -12.41
N GLU A 153 14.76 16.98 -11.36
CA GLU A 153 14.68 16.20 -10.14
C GLU A 153 13.76 14.99 -10.29
N THR A 154 14.16 13.85 -9.69
CA THR A 154 13.33 12.64 -9.63
C THR A 154 12.30 12.80 -8.52
N VAL A 155 11.04 12.97 -8.90
CA VAL A 155 9.90 13.17 -7.98
C VAL A 155 9.39 11.84 -7.40
N LEU A 156 9.32 10.82 -8.26
CA LEU A 156 8.85 9.48 -7.88
C LEU A 156 9.74 8.42 -8.50
N THR A 157 10.06 7.38 -7.73
CA THR A 157 10.89 6.25 -8.17
C THR A 157 10.05 5.03 -8.55
N ALA A 158 10.52 4.27 -9.53
CA ALA A 158 9.91 3.00 -9.95
C ALA A 158 9.78 2.02 -8.76
N GLY A 159 8.71 1.22 -8.79
CA GLY A 159 8.41 0.26 -7.74
C GLY A 159 7.67 0.84 -6.52
N LYS A 160 7.39 2.14 -6.50
CA LYS A 160 6.58 2.79 -5.46
C LYS A 160 5.09 2.63 -5.74
N SER A 161 4.29 2.39 -4.69
CA SER A 161 2.83 2.44 -4.76
C SER A 161 2.36 3.89 -4.67
N LEU A 162 1.57 4.33 -5.66
CA LEU A 162 1.07 5.70 -5.74
C LEU A 162 0.01 5.98 -4.68
N ARG A 163 0.24 7.03 -3.88
CA ARG A 163 -0.67 7.57 -2.87
C ARG A 163 -1.38 8.81 -3.44
N ALA A 164 -2.40 9.29 -2.75
CA ALA A 164 -3.13 10.49 -3.18
C ALA A 164 -2.21 11.72 -3.37
N GLN A 165 -1.28 11.96 -2.43
CA GLN A 165 -0.32 13.06 -2.53
C GLN A 165 0.68 12.89 -3.69
N ASP A 166 1.01 11.65 -4.06
CA ASP A 166 1.88 11.38 -5.21
C ASP A 166 1.18 11.76 -6.53
N ILE A 167 -0.15 11.53 -6.62
CA ILE A 167 -0.97 11.96 -7.76
C ILE A 167 -1.05 13.49 -7.81
N GLY A 168 -1.21 14.15 -6.66
CA GLY A 168 -1.17 15.61 -6.56
C GLY A 168 0.16 16.20 -7.04
N ALA A 169 1.29 15.59 -6.66
CA ALA A 169 2.61 16.00 -7.12
C ALA A 169 2.76 15.84 -8.64
N LEU A 170 2.29 14.71 -9.21
CA LEU A 170 2.27 14.50 -10.66
C LEU A 170 1.48 15.58 -11.40
N ALA A 171 0.29 15.91 -10.90
CA ALA A 171 -0.51 16.99 -11.47
C ALA A 171 0.19 18.35 -11.36
N GLY A 172 0.86 18.63 -10.23
CA GLY A 172 1.60 19.87 -9.98
C GLY A 172 2.75 20.10 -10.95
N ILE A 173 3.39 19.03 -11.46
CA ILE A 173 4.46 19.07 -12.47
C ILE A 173 3.96 18.80 -13.89
N GLY A 174 2.65 18.91 -14.14
CA GLY A 174 2.04 18.79 -15.47
C GLY A 174 1.97 17.36 -16.04
N VAL A 175 2.22 16.32 -15.26
CA VAL A 175 2.11 14.92 -15.69
C VAL A 175 0.66 14.48 -15.62
N THR A 176 0.05 14.16 -16.77
CA THR A 176 -1.36 13.74 -16.89
C THR A 176 -1.53 12.24 -17.10
N SER A 177 -0.46 11.51 -17.44
CA SER A 177 -0.47 10.06 -17.63
C SER A 177 0.84 9.44 -17.18
N ILE A 178 0.77 8.21 -16.66
CA ILE A 178 1.92 7.54 -16.07
C ILE A 178 1.99 6.07 -16.47
N GLU A 179 3.21 5.56 -16.60
CA GLU A 179 3.46 4.13 -16.82
C GLU A 179 3.50 3.38 -15.49
N VAL A 180 2.62 2.39 -15.35
CA VAL A 180 2.48 1.57 -14.15
C VAL A 180 2.58 0.08 -14.50
N PHE A 181 2.96 -0.75 -13.54
CA PHE A 181 2.85 -2.20 -13.72
C PHE A 181 1.39 -2.64 -13.81
N LYS A 182 1.08 -3.60 -14.66
CA LYS A 182 -0.25 -4.21 -14.75
C LYS A 182 -0.62 -4.89 -13.43
N LYS A 183 -1.90 -4.90 -13.10
CA LYS A 183 -2.41 -5.68 -11.97
C LYS A 183 -2.26 -7.16 -12.29
N PRO A 184 -1.64 -7.98 -11.44
CA PRO A 184 -1.59 -9.42 -11.65
C PRO A 184 -2.99 -10.01 -11.59
N VAL A 185 -3.21 -10.99 -12.45
CA VAL A 185 -4.46 -11.77 -12.52
C VAL A 185 -4.26 -13.07 -11.73
N VAL A 186 -5.18 -13.37 -10.83
CA VAL A 186 -5.17 -14.58 -10.00
C VAL A 186 -6.42 -15.41 -10.33
N SER A 187 -6.24 -16.62 -10.82
CA SER A 187 -7.34 -17.58 -10.95
C SER A 187 -7.54 -18.33 -9.65
N PHE A 188 -8.79 -18.49 -9.26
CA PHE A 188 -9.17 -19.27 -8.08
C PHE A 188 -10.16 -20.37 -8.42
N ILE A 189 -9.82 -21.59 -8.02
CA ILE A 189 -10.60 -22.81 -8.20
C ILE A 189 -11.04 -23.30 -6.82
N SER A 190 -12.36 -23.38 -6.58
CA SER A 190 -12.93 -24.08 -5.41
C SER A 190 -13.09 -25.55 -5.76
N THR A 191 -12.62 -26.47 -4.90
CA THR A 191 -12.86 -27.91 -5.07
C THR A 191 -13.50 -28.51 -3.82
N GLY A 192 -14.37 -29.48 -4.02
CA GLY A 192 -15.07 -30.20 -2.97
C GLY A 192 -16.49 -30.54 -3.38
N ASP A 193 -16.86 -31.82 -3.30
CA ASP A 193 -18.21 -32.27 -3.63
C ASP A 193 -19.27 -31.73 -2.63
N GLU A 194 -18.82 -31.30 -1.45
CA GLU A 194 -19.64 -30.66 -0.43
C GLU A 194 -19.86 -29.15 -0.69
N ILE A 195 -19.04 -28.53 -1.55
CA ILE A 195 -19.06 -27.07 -1.77
C ILE A 195 -20.20 -26.71 -2.74
N VAL A 196 -20.97 -25.69 -2.38
CA VAL A 196 -22.03 -25.13 -3.23
C VAL A 196 -21.96 -23.61 -3.30
N SER A 197 -22.60 -23.05 -4.34
CA SER A 197 -22.71 -21.61 -4.51
C SER A 197 -23.48 -20.98 -3.33
N PRO A 198 -23.14 -19.72 -2.92
CA PRO A 198 -23.80 -19.03 -1.81
C PRO A 198 -25.31 -18.85 -1.96
N ASP A 199 -25.82 -18.77 -3.16
CA ASP A 199 -27.25 -18.65 -3.48
C ASP A 199 -28.01 -19.99 -3.50
N SER A 200 -27.29 -21.11 -3.44
CA SER A 200 -27.91 -22.43 -3.45
C SER A 200 -28.53 -22.78 -2.10
N PRO A 201 -29.71 -23.46 -2.09
CA PRO A 201 -30.25 -24.05 -0.86
C PRO A 201 -29.32 -25.16 -0.37
N LEU A 202 -29.04 -25.16 0.93
CA LEU A 202 -28.17 -26.16 1.56
C LEU A 202 -28.90 -27.48 1.80
N ARG A 203 -28.27 -28.59 1.43
CA ARG A 203 -28.63 -29.93 1.85
C ARG A 203 -27.73 -30.38 3.01
N PRO A 204 -28.11 -31.33 3.84
CA PRO A 204 -27.22 -31.91 4.83
C PRO A 204 -25.90 -32.38 4.21
N GLY A 205 -24.77 -32.04 4.81
CA GLY A 205 -23.44 -32.34 4.31
C GLY A 205 -22.86 -31.30 3.36
N GLN A 206 -23.61 -30.29 2.90
CA GLN A 206 -23.12 -29.22 2.04
C GLN A 206 -22.72 -27.97 2.81
N VAL A 207 -21.74 -27.24 2.27
CA VAL A 207 -21.26 -25.94 2.79
C VAL A 207 -21.16 -24.95 1.63
N ARG A 208 -21.38 -23.66 1.90
CA ARG A 208 -21.22 -22.61 0.89
C ARG A 208 -19.76 -22.25 0.69
N ASP A 209 -19.42 -21.89 -0.54
CA ASP A 209 -18.10 -21.38 -0.88
C ASP A 209 -17.84 -20.03 -0.20
N ILE A 210 -17.05 -20.04 0.84
CA ILE A 210 -16.61 -18.85 1.59
C ILE A 210 -15.28 -18.32 1.02
N ASN A 211 -14.39 -19.24 0.66
CA ASN A 211 -13.00 -18.92 0.36
C ASN A 211 -12.85 -18.06 -0.91
N SER A 212 -13.64 -18.33 -1.95
CA SER A 212 -13.59 -17.55 -3.20
C SER A 212 -13.95 -16.06 -2.97
N PHE A 213 -14.87 -15.77 -2.07
CA PHE A 213 -15.27 -14.40 -1.74
C PHE A 213 -14.26 -13.71 -0.83
N THR A 214 -13.75 -14.42 0.16
CA THR A 214 -12.72 -13.89 1.07
C THR A 214 -11.43 -13.59 0.30
N LEU A 215 -10.97 -14.52 -0.52
CA LEU A 215 -9.74 -14.35 -1.32
C LEU A 215 -9.90 -13.27 -2.38
N ALA A 216 -11.09 -13.13 -3.00
CA ALA A 216 -11.34 -12.05 -3.94
C ALA A 216 -11.20 -10.67 -3.28
N GLY A 217 -11.79 -10.49 -2.10
CA GLY A 217 -11.63 -9.25 -1.32
C GLY A 217 -10.17 -8.97 -0.95
N LEU A 218 -9.44 -9.98 -0.51
CA LEU A 218 -8.02 -9.87 -0.17
C LEU A 218 -7.16 -9.53 -1.41
N ALA A 219 -7.39 -10.20 -2.55
CA ALA A 219 -6.66 -9.94 -3.79
C ALA A 219 -6.90 -8.51 -4.31
N MET A 220 -8.16 -8.04 -4.29
CA MET A 220 -8.52 -6.67 -4.65
C MET A 220 -7.84 -5.64 -3.73
N ASN A 221 -7.85 -5.87 -2.41
CA ASN A 221 -7.17 -5.00 -1.45
C ASN A 221 -5.65 -4.92 -1.70
N HIS A 222 -5.08 -5.98 -2.27
CA HIS A 222 -3.66 -6.04 -2.66
C HIS A 222 -3.41 -5.72 -4.15
N GLY A 223 -4.35 -5.05 -4.82
CA GLY A 223 -4.16 -4.51 -6.16
C GLY A 223 -4.04 -5.58 -7.25
N SER A 224 -4.74 -6.69 -7.10
CA SER A 224 -4.80 -7.80 -8.06
C SER A 224 -6.23 -8.00 -8.58
N ILE A 225 -6.36 -8.68 -9.70
CA ILE A 225 -7.66 -9.09 -10.27
C ILE A 225 -7.86 -10.56 -9.94
N MET A 226 -9.02 -10.92 -9.37
CA MET A 226 -9.37 -12.31 -9.11
C MET A 226 -10.38 -12.81 -10.14
N ILE A 227 -10.06 -13.94 -10.80
CA ILE A 227 -10.96 -14.69 -11.67
C ILE A 227 -11.41 -15.94 -10.91
N LYS A 228 -12.70 -16.03 -10.60
CA LYS A 228 -13.28 -17.25 -10.01
C LYS A 228 -13.59 -18.23 -11.13
N LYS A 229 -12.95 -19.39 -11.12
CA LYS A 229 -13.17 -20.47 -12.11
C LYS A 229 -14.35 -21.38 -11.74
N GLY A 230 -15.00 -21.09 -10.60
CA GLY A 230 -16.15 -21.84 -10.12
C GLY A 230 -15.79 -22.97 -9.14
N ILE A 231 -16.79 -23.80 -8.86
CA ILE A 231 -16.69 -24.96 -7.98
C ILE A 231 -16.52 -26.19 -8.88
N ILE A 232 -15.40 -26.87 -8.75
CA ILE A 232 -15.02 -28.05 -9.51
C ILE A 232 -15.18 -29.27 -8.59
N ARG A 233 -15.70 -30.37 -9.11
CA ARG A 233 -15.82 -31.61 -8.38
C ARG A 233 -14.43 -32.20 -8.06
N ASP A 234 -14.39 -33.06 -7.07
CA ASP A 234 -13.18 -33.78 -6.66
C ASP A 234 -12.77 -34.87 -7.69
N ASN A 235 -12.56 -34.44 -8.94
CA ASN A 235 -12.21 -35.25 -10.08
C ASN A 235 -10.89 -34.77 -10.69
N TYR A 236 -9.95 -35.72 -10.91
CA TYR A 236 -8.62 -35.42 -11.42
C TYR A 236 -8.64 -34.66 -12.75
N GLU A 237 -9.38 -35.14 -13.74
CA GLU A 237 -9.39 -34.54 -15.07
C GLU A 237 -10.07 -33.17 -15.10
N GLU A 238 -11.12 -32.99 -14.30
CA GLU A 238 -11.82 -31.70 -14.20
C GLU A 238 -10.92 -30.65 -13.54
N ILE A 239 -10.24 -31.00 -12.43
CA ILE A 239 -9.32 -30.10 -11.73
C ILE A 239 -8.08 -29.83 -12.60
N ARG A 240 -7.53 -30.86 -13.27
CA ARG A 240 -6.41 -30.72 -14.18
C ARG A 240 -6.73 -29.73 -15.31
N LYS A 241 -7.86 -29.88 -15.96
CA LYS A 241 -8.34 -28.98 -17.03
C LYS A 241 -8.52 -27.54 -16.51
N ALA A 242 -9.14 -27.37 -15.36
CA ALA A 242 -9.35 -26.04 -14.76
C ALA A 242 -8.02 -25.34 -14.41
N ILE A 243 -7.01 -26.08 -13.95
CA ILE A 243 -5.67 -25.53 -13.70
C ILE A 243 -4.99 -25.15 -15.02
N GLU A 244 -5.06 -26.02 -16.05
CA GLU A 244 -4.47 -25.77 -17.36
C GLU A 244 -5.05 -24.49 -18.01
N GLU A 245 -6.38 -24.34 -18.03
CA GLU A 245 -7.05 -23.13 -18.49
C GLU A 245 -6.66 -21.90 -17.65
N SER A 246 -6.58 -22.05 -16.32
CA SER A 246 -6.18 -20.98 -15.42
C SER A 246 -4.75 -20.50 -15.66
N LEU A 247 -3.84 -21.40 -15.98
CA LEU A 247 -2.46 -21.07 -16.35
C LEU A 247 -2.36 -20.25 -17.63
N GLN A 248 -3.33 -20.33 -18.54
CA GLN A 248 -3.37 -19.48 -19.75
C GLN A 248 -3.84 -18.06 -19.40
N ASP A 249 -4.82 -17.91 -18.52
CA ASP A 249 -5.56 -16.67 -18.28
C ASP A 249 -5.01 -15.83 -17.12
N SER A 250 -4.11 -16.38 -16.30
CA SER A 250 -3.67 -15.72 -15.06
C SER A 250 -2.17 -15.79 -14.82
N ASP A 251 -1.70 -14.97 -13.90
CA ASP A 251 -0.31 -14.89 -13.43
C ASP A 251 -0.06 -15.80 -12.21
N MET A 252 -1.13 -16.28 -11.55
CA MET A 252 -1.10 -17.16 -10.39
C MET A 252 -2.38 -17.99 -10.34
N VAL A 253 -2.26 -19.25 -9.95
CA VAL A 253 -3.41 -20.15 -9.73
C VAL A 253 -3.50 -20.55 -8.27
N LEU A 254 -4.69 -20.37 -7.69
CA LEU A 254 -5.03 -20.80 -6.34
C LEU A 254 -6.12 -21.87 -6.40
N ILE A 255 -5.94 -22.92 -5.63
CA ILE A 255 -6.89 -24.02 -5.51
C ILE A 255 -7.23 -24.16 -4.03
N SER A 256 -8.50 -24.10 -3.67
CA SER A 256 -8.95 -24.31 -2.30
C SER A 256 -9.93 -25.47 -2.25
N GLY A 257 -9.66 -26.40 -1.38
CA GLY A 257 -10.47 -27.59 -1.16
C GLY A 257 -9.59 -28.77 -0.78
N GLY A 258 -10.22 -29.95 -0.65
CA GLY A 258 -9.45 -31.18 -0.50
C GLY A 258 -8.63 -31.25 0.77
N THR A 259 -9.29 -31.15 1.92
CA THR A 259 -8.61 -31.43 3.21
C THR A 259 -8.41 -32.92 3.46
N SER A 260 -9.02 -33.80 2.64
CA SER A 260 -8.77 -35.23 2.68
C SER A 260 -7.38 -35.58 2.13
N ALA A 261 -6.77 -36.65 2.63
CA ALA A 261 -5.42 -37.06 2.21
C ALA A 261 -5.34 -37.34 0.69
N GLY A 262 -6.36 -37.94 0.11
CA GLY A 262 -6.41 -38.29 -1.32
C GLY A 262 -6.48 -37.09 -2.25
N LEU A 263 -7.22 -36.02 -1.89
CA LEU A 263 -7.33 -34.81 -2.72
C LEU A 263 -6.04 -33.97 -2.72
N LYS A 264 -5.29 -33.97 -1.60
CA LYS A 264 -3.99 -33.32 -1.56
C LYS A 264 -2.97 -33.99 -2.46
N ASP A 265 -2.95 -35.32 -2.43
CA ASP A 265 -2.04 -36.10 -3.27
C ASP A 265 -2.42 -35.90 -4.74
N MET A 266 -3.71 -35.80 -5.07
CA MET A 266 -4.21 -35.49 -6.41
C MET A 266 -3.80 -34.08 -6.85
N THR A 267 -3.97 -33.05 -6.02
CA THR A 267 -3.57 -31.67 -6.36
C THR A 267 -2.04 -31.61 -6.60
N ALA A 268 -1.24 -32.27 -5.76
CA ALA A 268 0.20 -32.34 -5.94
C ALA A 268 0.60 -33.06 -7.24
N ALA A 269 -0.05 -34.16 -7.57
CA ALA A 269 0.17 -34.88 -8.83
C ALA A 269 -0.14 -34.01 -10.05
N ILE A 270 -1.30 -33.31 -10.03
CA ILE A 270 -1.69 -32.42 -11.12
C ILE A 270 -0.68 -31.29 -11.30
N ILE A 271 -0.22 -30.64 -10.21
CA ILE A 271 0.79 -29.58 -10.31
C ILE A 271 2.08 -30.09 -10.96
N ASN A 272 2.52 -31.30 -10.63
CA ASN A 272 3.69 -31.91 -11.25
C ASN A 272 3.47 -32.19 -12.75
N ASP A 273 2.28 -32.61 -13.14
CA ASP A 273 1.94 -32.87 -14.55
C ASP A 273 1.85 -31.59 -15.39
N MET A 274 1.61 -30.43 -14.76
CA MET A 274 1.53 -29.13 -15.47
C MET A 274 2.92 -28.59 -15.88
N GLY A 275 4.01 -29.16 -15.44
CA GLY A 275 5.36 -28.79 -15.86
C GLY A 275 6.34 -28.52 -14.71
N MET A 276 7.60 -28.36 -15.08
CA MET A 276 8.70 -28.13 -14.13
C MET A 276 8.69 -26.71 -13.57
N PRO A 277 9.18 -26.51 -12.32
CA PRO A 277 9.69 -27.53 -11.39
C PRO A 277 8.61 -28.38 -10.71
N GLY A 278 7.31 -28.06 -10.89
CA GLY A 278 6.23 -28.76 -10.24
C GLY A 278 6.06 -28.38 -8.78
N VAL A 279 5.73 -29.35 -7.92
CA VAL A 279 5.56 -29.15 -6.46
C VAL A 279 6.92 -28.93 -5.81
N LEU A 280 7.03 -27.83 -5.04
CA LEU A 280 8.23 -27.47 -4.29
C LEU A 280 8.14 -27.86 -2.81
N PHE A 281 6.92 -27.84 -2.25
CA PHE A 281 6.65 -28.33 -0.91
C PHE A 281 5.21 -28.80 -0.76
N HIS A 282 5.02 -29.75 0.16
CA HIS A 282 3.72 -30.27 0.53
C HIS A 282 3.60 -30.27 2.06
N GLY A 283 2.95 -29.25 2.61
CA GLY A 283 2.82 -28.96 4.03
C GLY A 283 3.88 -28.02 4.57
N VAL A 284 3.49 -27.24 5.56
CA VAL A 284 4.33 -26.24 6.26
C VAL A 284 4.12 -26.31 7.77
N SER A 285 5.15 -25.92 8.55
CA SER A 285 5.11 -25.85 10.02
C SER A 285 4.30 -24.62 10.49
N LEU A 286 2.98 -24.64 10.26
CA LEU A 286 2.06 -23.52 10.44
C LEU A 286 0.75 -23.97 11.06
N LYS A 287 0.17 -23.15 11.92
CA LYS A 287 -1.20 -23.33 12.44
C LYS A 287 -1.93 -21.98 12.55
N PRO A 288 -3.12 -21.84 11.91
CA PRO A 288 -3.68 -22.79 10.92
C PRO A 288 -2.96 -22.66 9.57
N GLY A 289 -2.98 -23.71 8.74
CA GLY A 289 -2.40 -23.65 7.39
C GLY A 289 -1.46 -24.81 7.03
N LYS A 290 -1.22 -25.75 7.96
CA LYS A 290 -0.29 -26.87 7.76
C LYS A 290 -0.40 -27.60 6.40
N PRO A 291 -1.60 -27.91 5.84
CA PRO A 291 -1.72 -28.71 4.61
C PRO A 291 -1.53 -27.92 3.31
N MET A 292 -0.92 -26.74 3.34
CA MET A 292 -0.64 -25.97 2.14
C MET A 292 0.32 -26.68 1.20
N ILE A 293 0.05 -26.60 -0.12
CA ILE A 293 0.91 -27.06 -1.20
C ILE A 293 1.40 -25.84 -1.98
N GLY A 294 2.67 -25.79 -2.29
CA GLY A 294 3.25 -24.78 -3.16
C GLY A 294 4.03 -25.38 -4.30
N GLY A 295 3.80 -24.88 -5.50
CA GLY A 295 4.50 -25.29 -6.70
C GLY A 295 4.59 -24.18 -7.73
N VAL A 296 5.33 -24.44 -8.79
CA VAL A 296 5.47 -23.59 -9.96
C VAL A 296 5.30 -24.46 -11.21
N ALA A 297 4.37 -24.06 -12.09
CA ALA A 297 4.15 -24.71 -13.37
C ALA A 297 4.13 -23.66 -14.47
N GLN A 298 4.80 -23.91 -15.59
CA GLN A 298 4.93 -22.97 -16.71
C GLN A 298 5.42 -21.56 -16.29
N GLY A 299 6.30 -21.50 -15.27
CA GLY A 299 6.82 -20.25 -14.72
C GLY A 299 5.83 -19.47 -13.84
N LYS A 300 4.67 -20.03 -13.52
CA LYS A 300 3.62 -19.38 -12.70
C LYS A 300 3.41 -20.12 -11.38
N PRO A 301 3.16 -19.41 -10.26
CA PRO A 301 2.89 -20.06 -8.98
C PRO A 301 1.52 -20.73 -8.99
N VAL A 302 1.48 -21.98 -8.52
CA VAL A 302 0.26 -22.75 -8.30
C VAL A 302 0.22 -23.20 -6.85
N LEU A 303 -0.80 -22.74 -6.11
CA LEU A 303 -0.89 -22.93 -4.67
C LEU A 303 -2.17 -23.70 -4.30
N GLY A 304 -2.01 -24.84 -3.62
CA GLY A 304 -3.11 -25.56 -2.99
C GLY A 304 -3.32 -25.07 -1.55
N LEU A 305 -4.48 -24.49 -1.30
CA LEU A 305 -4.82 -23.85 -0.02
C LEU A 305 -5.68 -24.78 0.85
N PRO A 306 -5.58 -24.66 2.18
CA PRO A 306 -6.50 -25.33 3.09
C PRO A 306 -7.94 -24.91 2.84
N GLY A 307 -8.92 -25.83 2.95
CA GLY A 307 -10.34 -25.50 2.80
C GLY A 307 -10.93 -24.64 3.95
N HIS A 308 -10.29 -24.61 5.11
CA HIS A 308 -10.77 -23.83 6.26
C HIS A 308 -10.50 -22.32 6.11
N PRO A 309 -11.51 -21.43 6.24
CA PRO A 309 -11.37 -19.99 5.96
C PRO A 309 -10.23 -19.30 6.72
N ALA A 310 -10.08 -19.56 8.02
CA ALA A 310 -9.00 -18.94 8.80
C ALA A 310 -7.60 -19.39 8.37
N ALA A 311 -7.47 -20.64 7.90
CA ALA A 311 -6.20 -21.13 7.38
C ALA A 311 -5.90 -20.50 6.01
N THR A 312 -6.91 -20.34 5.17
CA THR A 312 -6.81 -19.70 3.86
C THR A 312 -6.34 -18.25 3.97
N VAL A 313 -6.87 -17.47 4.92
CA VAL A 313 -6.45 -16.08 5.17
C VAL A 313 -5.00 -16.00 5.65
N VAL A 314 -4.58 -16.89 6.56
CA VAL A 314 -3.18 -16.95 7.03
C VAL A 314 -2.25 -17.33 5.87
N CYS A 315 -2.61 -18.31 5.04
CA CYS A 315 -1.84 -18.67 3.86
C CYS A 315 -1.78 -17.51 2.83
N PHE A 316 -2.87 -16.75 2.69
CA PHE A 316 -2.86 -15.55 1.84
C PHE A 316 -1.81 -14.55 2.32
N ASP A 317 -1.80 -14.22 3.60
CA ASP A 317 -0.87 -13.22 4.14
C ASP A 317 0.61 -13.65 4.04
N LEU A 318 0.88 -14.93 4.28
CA LEU A 318 2.25 -15.46 4.31
C LEU A 318 2.83 -15.81 2.93
N PHE A 319 2.00 -16.23 1.97
CA PHE A 319 2.48 -16.74 0.69
C PHE A 319 1.94 -15.95 -0.50
N ILE A 320 0.62 -15.75 -0.58
CA ILE A 320 0.01 -15.14 -1.76
C ILE A 320 0.39 -13.66 -1.86
N LYS A 321 0.25 -12.91 -0.79
CA LYS A 321 0.56 -11.49 -0.72
C LYS A 321 2.02 -11.13 -1.08
N PRO A 322 3.06 -11.82 -0.55
CA PRO A 322 4.43 -11.59 -0.99
C PRO A 322 4.67 -11.89 -2.46
N ILE A 323 4.07 -12.98 -2.98
CA ILE A 323 4.17 -13.34 -4.40
C ILE A 323 3.48 -12.27 -5.26
N LEU A 324 2.28 -11.81 -4.87
CA LEU A 324 1.57 -10.73 -5.55
C LEU A 324 2.38 -9.43 -5.57
N ASN A 325 3.04 -9.08 -4.47
CA ASN A 325 3.91 -7.91 -4.42
C ASN A 325 5.05 -8.00 -5.43
N ARG A 326 5.66 -9.17 -5.61
CA ARG A 326 6.65 -9.41 -6.66
C ARG A 326 6.04 -9.28 -8.06
N LEU A 327 4.89 -9.93 -8.31
CA LEU A 327 4.20 -9.91 -9.60
C LEU A 327 3.72 -8.51 -10.01
N ARG A 328 3.39 -7.65 -9.05
CA ARG A 328 3.01 -6.23 -9.27
C ARG A 328 4.20 -5.32 -9.49
N GLY A 329 5.44 -5.80 -9.35
CA GLY A 329 6.62 -4.94 -9.43
C GLY A 329 6.84 -4.01 -8.23
N LEU A 330 6.29 -4.34 -7.06
CA LEU A 330 6.57 -3.59 -5.84
C LEU A 330 8.06 -3.69 -5.54
N GLY A 331 8.77 -2.55 -5.50
CA GLY A 331 10.20 -2.49 -5.23
C GLY A 331 10.57 -2.96 -3.82
N ARG A 332 11.87 -2.96 -3.51
CA ARG A 332 12.40 -3.33 -2.19
C ARG A 332 12.04 -2.37 -1.06
N GLN A 333 11.09 -1.47 -1.26
CA GLN A 333 10.62 -0.63 -0.16
C GLN A 333 10.08 -1.53 0.96
N PRO A 334 10.38 -1.20 2.22
CA PRO A 334 9.88 -1.99 3.34
C PRO A 334 8.35 -1.99 3.26
N TYR A 335 7.78 -3.20 3.14
CA TYR A 335 6.34 -3.36 3.23
C TYR A 335 5.92 -3.02 4.66
N ILE A 336 5.29 -1.86 4.82
CA ILE A 336 4.79 -1.42 6.13
C ILE A 336 3.61 -2.32 6.50
N ILE A 337 3.86 -3.26 7.41
CA ILE A 337 2.80 -4.06 8.02
C ILE A 337 2.10 -3.15 9.04
N ARG A 338 0.81 -2.92 8.85
CA ARG A 338 0.02 -2.22 9.87
C ARG A 338 -0.01 -3.08 11.11
N SER A 339 0.59 -2.59 12.17
CA SER A 339 0.66 -3.31 13.44
C SER A 339 0.55 -2.36 14.63
N VAL A 340 0.04 -2.88 15.74
CA VAL A 340 -0.02 -2.17 17.00
C VAL A 340 0.61 -3.02 18.11
N LYS A 341 1.19 -2.37 19.11
CA LYS A 341 1.61 -3.02 20.34
C LYS A 341 0.40 -3.14 21.26
N ALA A 342 0.19 -4.33 21.81
CA ALA A 342 -0.90 -4.60 22.73
C ALA A 342 -0.44 -5.59 23.82
N THR A 343 -1.15 -5.63 24.93
CA THR A 343 -0.90 -6.60 26.00
C THR A 343 -1.86 -7.76 25.87
N MET A 344 -1.37 -9.00 25.94
CA MET A 344 -2.22 -10.19 25.92
C MET A 344 -3.16 -10.21 27.12
N ALA A 345 -4.46 -10.32 26.86
CA ALA A 345 -5.48 -10.34 27.92
C ALA A 345 -5.62 -11.71 28.59
N LYS A 346 -5.18 -12.80 27.96
CA LYS A 346 -5.31 -14.19 28.43
C LYS A 346 -4.12 -15.03 27.98
N ASN A 347 -3.81 -16.09 28.75
CA ASN A 347 -2.83 -17.10 28.38
C ASN A 347 -3.28 -17.86 27.14
N ILE A 348 -2.33 -18.14 26.24
CA ILE A 348 -2.54 -18.96 25.04
C ILE A 348 -1.44 -20.03 25.00
N ALA A 349 -1.84 -21.30 24.98
CA ALA A 349 -0.93 -22.42 24.77
C ALA A 349 -0.67 -22.65 23.27
N SER A 350 0.56 -22.97 22.94
CA SER A 350 1.03 -23.39 21.61
C SER A 350 1.86 -24.67 21.73
N ALA A 351 2.39 -25.16 20.62
CA ALA A 351 3.30 -26.30 20.56
C ALA A 351 4.58 -25.89 19.82
N ALA A 352 5.73 -26.29 20.35
CA ALA A 352 7.02 -26.06 19.72
C ALA A 352 7.09 -26.72 18.32
N GLY A 353 7.95 -26.15 17.45
CA GLY A 353 8.23 -26.67 16.13
C GLY A 353 7.31 -26.17 15.01
N ARG A 354 6.40 -25.24 15.29
CA ARG A 354 5.55 -24.57 14.29
C ARG A 354 5.26 -23.14 14.68
N GLU A 355 4.88 -22.32 13.73
CA GLU A 355 4.30 -21.00 13.99
C GLU A 355 2.79 -21.10 14.21
N ASP A 356 2.27 -20.54 15.31
CA ASP A 356 0.84 -20.40 15.56
C ASP A 356 0.38 -18.96 15.32
N HIS A 357 -0.59 -18.79 14.43
CA HIS A 357 -1.19 -17.51 14.08
C HIS A 357 -2.54 -17.36 14.81
N ILE A 358 -2.52 -16.58 15.89
CA ILE A 358 -3.67 -16.42 16.79
C ILE A 358 -4.45 -15.19 16.39
N ARG A 359 -5.73 -15.36 16.06
CA ARG A 359 -6.67 -14.26 15.82
C ARG A 359 -6.96 -13.57 17.13
N VAL A 360 -6.93 -12.23 17.13
CA VAL A 360 -7.19 -11.40 18.30
C VAL A 360 -8.11 -10.24 17.94
N SER A 361 -9.00 -9.87 18.86
CA SER A 361 -9.62 -8.54 18.89
C SER A 361 -8.76 -7.61 19.75
N VAL A 362 -8.78 -6.33 19.43
CA VAL A 362 -8.02 -5.29 20.15
C VAL A 362 -9.00 -4.32 20.79
N GLU A 363 -8.90 -4.14 22.09
CA GLU A 363 -9.72 -3.19 22.84
C GLU A 363 -8.82 -2.23 23.61
N GLU A 364 -9.19 -0.97 23.67
CA GLU A 364 -8.53 0.00 24.54
C GLU A 364 -9.19 0.02 25.92
N LYS A 365 -8.40 -0.19 26.97
CA LYS A 365 -8.85 -0.10 28.37
C LYS A 365 -7.80 0.68 29.17
N GLU A 366 -8.23 1.73 29.84
CA GLU A 366 -7.36 2.57 30.68
C GLU A 366 -6.11 3.09 29.96
N GLY A 367 -6.26 3.48 28.68
CA GLY A 367 -5.16 4.00 27.85
C GLY A 367 -4.17 2.92 27.36
N LYS A 368 -4.50 1.62 27.52
CA LYS A 368 -3.68 0.49 27.02
C LYS A 368 -4.47 -0.35 26.05
N LEU A 369 -3.81 -0.78 24.98
CA LEU A 369 -4.38 -1.73 24.03
C LEU A 369 -4.22 -3.16 24.60
N LEU A 370 -5.33 -3.88 24.68
CA LEU A 370 -5.39 -5.28 25.09
C LEU A 370 -5.74 -6.16 23.89
N ALA A 371 -5.01 -7.26 23.72
CA ALA A 371 -5.27 -8.27 22.69
C ALA A 371 -6.04 -9.45 23.30
N PHE A 372 -7.28 -9.61 22.90
CA PHE A 372 -8.15 -10.72 23.35
C PHE A 372 -8.13 -11.83 22.31
N PRO A 373 -7.70 -13.06 22.66
CA PRO A 373 -7.75 -14.19 21.74
C PRO A 373 -9.17 -14.51 21.27
N VAL A 374 -9.38 -14.52 19.95
CA VAL A 374 -10.63 -15.01 19.36
C VAL A 374 -10.49 -16.50 19.10
N LEU A 375 -10.87 -17.29 20.13
CA LEU A 375 -10.72 -18.73 20.10
C LEU A 375 -11.79 -19.38 19.21
N GLY A 376 -11.40 -20.48 18.56
CA GLY A 376 -12.30 -21.28 17.73
C GLY A 376 -11.54 -22.08 16.67
N LYS A 377 -12.22 -23.10 16.12
CA LYS A 377 -11.67 -23.93 15.04
C LYS A 377 -11.47 -23.09 13.79
N SER A 378 -10.48 -23.44 12.97
CA SER A 378 -10.15 -22.72 11.73
C SER A 378 -11.24 -22.70 10.66
N GLY A 379 -12.23 -23.60 10.76
CA GLY A 379 -13.40 -23.63 9.89
C GLY A 379 -14.51 -22.61 10.25
N LEU A 380 -14.38 -21.91 11.40
CA LEU A 380 -15.38 -20.94 11.85
C LEU A 380 -15.07 -19.54 11.30
N ILE A 381 -15.81 -19.11 10.27
CA ILE A 381 -15.62 -17.79 9.64
C ILE A 381 -15.81 -16.62 10.63
N THR A 382 -16.72 -16.77 11.60
CA THR A 382 -16.98 -15.74 12.61
C THR A 382 -15.76 -15.39 13.46
N THR A 383 -14.78 -16.28 13.55
CA THR A 383 -13.52 -16.02 14.26
C THR A 383 -12.64 -15.00 13.51
N LEU A 384 -12.78 -14.91 12.18
CA LEU A 384 -12.14 -13.86 11.37
C LEU A 384 -12.94 -12.55 11.45
N VAL A 385 -14.27 -12.63 11.39
CA VAL A 385 -15.14 -11.44 11.46
C VAL A 385 -14.99 -10.69 12.81
N LYS A 386 -14.74 -11.42 13.90
CA LYS A 386 -14.56 -10.85 15.24
C LYS A 386 -13.12 -10.42 15.55
N ALA A 387 -12.18 -10.75 14.71
CA ALA A 387 -10.77 -10.43 14.92
C ALA A 387 -10.38 -9.15 14.19
N ASP A 388 -9.57 -8.32 14.82
CA ASP A 388 -8.97 -7.13 14.24
C ASP A 388 -7.61 -7.43 13.63
N GLY A 389 -6.98 -8.56 14.03
CA GLY A 389 -5.67 -8.94 13.55
C GLY A 389 -5.16 -10.28 14.07
N ILE A 390 -3.87 -10.50 13.87
CA ILE A 390 -3.17 -11.75 14.21
C ILE A 390 -1.96 -11.46 15.07
N VAL A 391 -1.79 -12.25 16.15
CA VAL A 391 -0.55 -12.37 16.92
C VAL A 391 0.15 -13.65 16.50
N ILE A 392 1.47 -13.59 16.28
CA ILE A 392 2.28 -14.75 15.88
C ILE A 392 3.02 -15.29 17.10
N ILE A 393 2.84 -16.57 17.37
CA ILE A 393 3.66 -17.32 18.34
C ILE A 393 4.75 -18.03 17.53
N PRO A 394 6.04 -17.68 17.71
CA PRO A 394 7.12 -18.31 16.98
C PRO A 394 7.31 -19.77 17.39
N GLN A 395 7.91 -20.55 16.52
CA GLN A 395 8.13 -21.99 16.72
C GLN A 395 8.90 -22.38 18.00
N SER A 396 9.67 -21.43 18.54
CA SER A 396 10.47 -21.64 19.78
C SER A 396 9.67 -21.44 21.06
N LYS A 397 8.44 -20.88 20.98
CA LYS A 397 7.58 -20.60 22.15
C LYS A 397 6.48 -21.65 22.30
N LEU A 398 6.17 -21.99 23.56
CA LEU A 398 5.06 -22.89 23.91
C LEU A 398 3.74 -22.16 24.15
N GLY A 399 3.72 -20.83 23.99
CA GLY A 399 2.54 -20.01 24.20
C GLY A 399 2.86 -18.54 24.42
N LEU A 400 1.85 -17.79 24.89
CA LEU A 400 1.93 -16.41 25.34
C LEU A 400 1.21 -16.31 26.68
N ASP A 401 1.78 -15.55 27.60
CA ASP A 401 1.17 -15.33 28.90
C ASP A 401 0.30 -14.06 28.91
N ALA A 402 -0.73 -14.05 29.75
CA ALA A 402 -1.48 -12.83 30.05
C ALA A 402 -0.53 -11.78 30.63
N GLY A 403 -0.64 -10.54 30.15
CA GLY A 403 0.28 -9.46 30.50
C GLY A 403 1.51 -9.33 29.60
N GLU A 404 1.79 -10.30 28.73
CA GLU A 404 2.91 -10.22 27.77
C GLU A 404 2.61 -9.18 26.68
N GLU A 405 3.59 -8.31 26.37
CA GLU A 405 3.51 -7.39 25.22
C GLU A 405 3.68 -8.16 23.90
N VAL A 406 2.74 -7.93 22.99
CA VAL A 406 2.73 -8.55 21.65
C VAL A 406 2.56 -7.53 20.56
N THR A 407 2.97 -7.91 19.35
CA THR A 407 2.68 -7.14 18.13
C THR A 407 1.47 -7.77 17.43
N VAL A 408 0.36 -7.03 17.36
CA VAL A 408 -0.82 -7.42 16.58
C VAL A 408 -0.65 -6.90 15.15
N ARG A 409 -0.58 -7.81 14.18
CA ARG A 409 -0.66 -7.47 12.74
C ARG A 409 -2.12 -7.29 12.39
N LEU A 410 -2.53 -6.09 12.02
CA LEU A 410 -3.92 -5.76 11.66
C LEU A 410 -4.27 -6.26 10.25
N PHE A 411 -5.54 -6.63 10.08
CA PHE A 411 -6.10 -7.06 8.80
C PHE A 411 -6.24 -5.94 7.75
#